data_0f3e62826d61bf0bb5b03d80ee36c39c
#
_entry.id   0f3e62826d61bf0bb5b03d80ee36c39c
#
_cell.length_a   1.000
_cell.length_b   1.000
_cell.length_c   1.000
_cell.angle_alpha   90.00
_cell.angle_beta   90.00
_cell.angle_gamma   90.00
#
_symmetry.space_group_name_H-M   'P 1'
#
loop_
_entity.id
_entity.type
_entity.pdbx_description
1 polymer ?
#
loop_
_entity_poly.entity_id
_entity_poly.type
_entity_poly.pdbx_seq_one_letter_code
_entity_poly.pdbx_strand_id
1 'polypeptide(L)'
;MIKKIIIGVASIVLLLVATLAIHIYMVTSERPQGPNWAMSQIDFNEDIDSLKSENIKIDLLKKEGMRDARINLSADYMIVLYDRVKHNPHDLVKMVNNEYALQSSLFQPSEEQLAASCPAINKSSLTYKLGSYFEKIFTN
;
A
#
# COMPACT_ATOMS: atom_id res chain seq x y z
N MET A 1 27.17 -7.28 45.27
CA MET A 1 27.55 -6.57 44.05
C MET A 1 26.67 -6.85 42.87
N ILE A 2 26.36 -8.08 42.54
CA ILE A 2 25.54 -8.50 41.36
C ILE A 2 24.17 -7.81 41.34
N LYS A 3 23.43 -7.74 42.46
CA LYS A 3 22.11 -7.09 42.49
C LYS A 3 22.15 -5.61 42.07
N LYS A 4 23.19 -4.88 42.47
CA LYS A 4 23.35 -3.46 42.06
C LYS A 4 23.63 -3.30 40.56
N ILE A 5 24.39 -4.24 39.99
CA ILE A 5 24.70 -4.26 38.56
C ILE A 5 23.41 -4.57 37.77
N ILE A 6 22.62 -5.57 38.21
CA ILE A 6 21.35 -5.93 37.57
C ILE A 6 20.37 -4.73 37.59
N ILE A 7 20.24 -4.06 38.73
CA ILE A 7 19.37 -2.89 38.84
C ILE A 7 19.87 -1.76 37.92
N GLY A 8 21.19 -1.52 37.85
CA GLY A 8 21.73 -0.52 36.91
C GLY A 8 21.47 -0.82 35.46
N VAL A 9 21.66 -2.08 35.03
CA VAL A 9 21.36 -2.51 33.66
C VAL A 9 19.86 -2.41 33.37
N ALA A 10 19.01 -2.84 34.29
CA ALA A 10 17.54 -2.75 34.13
C ALA A 10 17.08 -1.28 33.99
N SER A 11 17.67 -0.37 34.76
CA SER A 11 17.38 1.08 34.66
C SER A 11 17.79 1.66 33.30
N ILE A 12 18.92 1.26 32.76
CA ILE A 12 19.39 1.72 31.45
C ILE A 12 18.45 1.19 30.34
N VAL A 13 18.06 -0.09 30.39
CA VAL A 13 17.15 -0.68 29.43
C VAL A 13 15.78 0.01 29.47
N LEU A 14 15.26 0.28 30.66
CA LEU A 14 13.99 0.98 30.82
C LEU A 14 14.04 2.40 30.29
N LEU A 15 15.15 3.11 30.46
CA LEU A 15 15.36 4.44 29.90
C LEU A 15 15.41 4.42 28.37
N LEU A 16 16.09 3.44 27.78
CA LEU A 16 16.14 3.27 26.33
C LEU A 16 14.76 2.97 25.74
N VAL A 17 13.97 2.10 26.39
CA VAL A 17 12.61 1.80 25.96
C VAL A 17 11.72 3.03 26.05
N ALA A 18 11.82 3.80 27.15
CA ALA A 18 11.04 5.02 27.31
C ALA A 18 11.40 6.08 26.26
N THR A 19 12.69 6.30 25.98
CA THR A 19 13.12 7.23 24.93
C THR A 19 12.65 6.78 23.55
N LEU A 20 12.71 5.50 23.25
CA LEU A 20 12.20 4.95 21.98
C LEU A 20 10.68 5.15 21.85
N ALA A 21 9.92 4.86 22.91
CA ALA A 21 8.48 5.05 22.91
C ALA A 21 8.09 6.53 22.70
N ILE A 22 8.76 7.46 23.37
CA ILE A 22 8.56 8.90 23.21
C ILE A 22 8.90 9.30 21.76
N HIS A 23 10.02 8.83 21.24
CA HIS A 23 10.43 9.15 19.87
C HIS A 23 9.40 8.65 18.83
N ILE A 24 8.94 7.40 18.98
CA ILE A 24 7.89 6.84 18.11
C ILE A 24 6.61 7.68 18.22
N TYR A 25 6.21 8.04 19.44
CA TYR A 25 5.01 8.86 19.64
C TYR A 25 5.14 10.23 18.96
N MET A 26 6.27 10.93 19.14
CA MET A 26 6.50 12.23 18.49
C MET A 26 6.46 12.13 16.96
N VAL A 27 7.19 11.16 16.39
CA VAL A 27 7.23 10.98 14.93
C VAL A 27 5.87 10.55 14.35
N THR A 28 5.07 9.78 15.08
CA THR A 28 3.74 9.38 14.61
C THR A 28 2.68 10.43 14.80
N SER A 29 2.78 11.27 15.84
CA SER A 29 1.82 12.36 16.09
C SER A 29 2.03 13.57 15.17
N GLU A 30 3.25 13.79 14.71
CA GLU A 30 3.60 14.91 13.81
C GLU A 30 3.45 14.59 12.33
N ARG A 31 2.88 13.45 11.97
CA ARG A 31 2.63 13.16 10.54
C ARG A 31 1.73 14.25 9.97
N PRO A 32 2.23 15.05 9.00
CA PRO A 32 1.37 16.04 8.35
C PRO A 32 0.17 15.31 7.78
N GLN A 33 -1.03 15.81 8.11
CA GLN A 33 -2.29 15.31 7.55
C GLN A 33 -2.42 15.71 6.08
N GLY A 34 -1.40 15.38 5.31
CA GLY A 34 -1.40 15.56 3.87
C GLY A 34 -2.10 14.41 3.16
N PRO A 35 -2.42 14.59 1.88
CA PRO A 35 -3.02 13.54 1.07
C PRO A 35 -2.17 12.28 1.09
N ASN A 36 -2.77 11.14 1.38
CA ASN A 36 -2.10 9.84 1.35
C ASN A 36 -2.21 9.26 -0.06
N TRP A 37 -1.28 9.66 -0.93
CA TRP A 37 -1.29 9.24 -2.33
C TRP A 37 -1.04 7.75 -2.49
N ALA A 38 -1.91 7.09 -3.21
CA ALA A 38 -1.79 5.70 -3.65
C ALA A 38 -1.98 5.57 -5.14
N MET A 39 -1.38 4.56 -5.70
CA MET A 39 -1.50 4.19 -7.10
C MET A 39 -2.17 2.83 -7.20
N SER A 40 -3.15 2.68 -8.09
CA SER A 40 -3.77 1.40 -8.41
C SER A 40 -3.89 1.23 -9.91
N GLN A 41 -3.73 0.00 -10.36
CA GLN A 41 -4.00 -0.41 -11.72
C GLN A 41 -5.39 -1.04 -11.79
N ILE A 42 -6.17 -0.63 -12.78
CA ILE A 42 -7.49 -1.16 -13.10
C ILE A 42 -7.40 -1.77 -14.49
N ASP A 43 -7.62 -3.06 -14.58
CA ASP A 43 -7.60 -3.80 -15.84
C ASP A 43 -9.00 -3.83 -16.45
N PHE A 44 -9.10 -3.61 -17.74
CA PHE A 44 -10.32 -3.69 -18.51
C PHE A 44 -10.41 -5.07 -19.18
N ASN A 45 -11.55 -5.73 -19.06
CA ASN A 45 -11.79 -7.04 -19.66
C ASN A 45 -12.32 -6.93 -21.10
N GLU A 46 -12.40 -5.71 -21.63
CA GLU A 46 -12.89 -5.41 -22.98
C GLU A 46 -12.10 -4.24 -23.57
N ASP A 47 -12.02 -4.19 -24.89
CA ASP A 47 -11.36 -3.12 -25.63
C ASP A 47 -12.08 -1.79 -25.38
N ILE A 48 -11.33 -0.76 -25.06
CA ILE A 48 -11.85 0.59 -24.86
C ILE A 48 -11.43 1.48 -26.01
N ASP A 49 -12.39 2.18 -26.60
CA ASP A 49 -12.10 3.16 -27.60
C ASP A 49 -11.49 4.44 -27.00
N SER A 50 -10.85 5.23 -27.86
CA SER A 50 -10.14 6.46 -27.49
C SER A 50 -11.07 7.51 -26.87
N LEU A 51 -12.31 7.62 -27.32
CA LEU A 51 -13.28 8.60 -26.80
C LEU A 51 -13.76 8.22 -25.41
N LYS A 52 -14.08 6.93 -25.22
CA LYS A 52 -14.49 6.39 -23.92
C LYS A 52 -13.38 6.54 -22.89
N SER A 53 -12.14 6.26 -23.28
CA SER A 53 -10.96 6.41 -22.41
C SER A 53 -10.75 7.85 -21.95
N GLU A 54 -10.88 8.83 -22.85
CA GLU A 54 -10.73 10.25 -22.52
C GLU A 54 -11.84 10.72 -21.56
N ASN A 55 -13.09 10.29 -21.79
CA ASN A 55 -14.21 10.61 -20.90
C ASN A 55 -14.00 10.04 -19.49
N ILE A 56 -13.58 8.78 -19.38
CA ILE A 56 -13.26 8.15 -18.08
C ILE A 56 -12.20 8.96 -17.34
N LYS A 57 -11.13 9.32 -18.03
CA LYS A 57 -10.04 10.11 -17.46
C LYS A 57 -10.52 11.48 -16.98
N ILE A 58 -11.29 12.20 -17.80
CA ILE A 58 -11.82 13.52 -17.45
C ILE A 58 -12.72 13.43 -16.22
N ASP A 59 -13.61 12.47 -16.16
CA ASP A 59 -14.58 12.34 -15.06
C ASP A 59 -13.90 11.88 -13.76
N LEU A 60 -12.88 11.03 -13.86
CA LEU A 60 -12.03 10.71 -12.71
C LEU A 60 -11.31 11.93 -12.17
N LEU A 61 -10.67 12.73 -13.03
CA LEU A 61 -9.90 13.90 -12.62
C LEU A 61 -10.75 15.04 -12.05
N LYS A 62 -12.06 15.07 -12.33
CA LYS A 62 -13.01 16.02 -11.68
C LYS A 62 -13.28 15.67 -10.21
N LYS A 63 -13.01 14.44 -9.78
CA LYS A 63 -13.29 14.01 -8.40
C LYS A 63 -12.22 14.54 -7.45
N GLU A 64 -12.66 15.08 -6.34
CA GLU A 64 -11.75 15.57 -5.30
C GLU A 64 -10.89 14.42 -4.74
N GLY A 65 -9.58 14.59 -4.69
CA GLY A 65 -8.66 13.55 -4.22
C GLY A 65 -8.12 12.65 -5.34
N MET A 66 -8.49 12.89 -6.60
CA MET A 66 -7.82 12.31 -7.77
C MET A 66 -6.73 13.24 -8.24
N ARG A 67 -5.56 12.69 -8.53
CA ARG A 67 -4.40 13.46 -8.97
C ARG A 67 -4.00 13.22 -10.42
N ASP A 68 -4.07 11.96 -10.85
CA ASP A 68 -3.71 11.57 -12.21
C ASP A 68 -4.46 10.29 -12.60
N ALA A 69 -4.74 10.15 -13.89
CA ALA A 69 -5.31 8.95 -14.49
C ALA A 69 -4.69 8.76 -15.87
N ARG A 70 -4.09 7.59 -16.10
CA ARG A 70 -3.42 7.23 -17.36
C ARG A 70 -3.97 5.93 -17.89
N ILE A 71 -4.47 5.95 -19.12
CA ILE A 71 -5.02 4.78 -19.77
C ILE A 71 -4.06 4.30 -20.85
N ASN A 72 -3.79 3.00 -20.87
CA ASN A 72 -3.04 2.33 -21.91
C ASN A 72 -4.00 1.49 -22.74
N LEU A 73 -4.39 2.01 -23.91
CA LEU A 73 -5.30 1.34 -24.83
C LEU A 73 -4.72 0.09 -25.48
N SER A 74 -3.39 -0.02 -25.54
CA SER A 74 -2.74 -1.19 -26.15
C SER A 74 -2.66 -2.39 -25.23
N ALA A 75 -2.86 -2.19 -23.94
CA ALA A 75 -2.72 -3.20 -22.91
C ALA A 75 -3.93 -3.24 -21.96
N ASP A 76 -5.01 -2.57 -22.33
CA ASP A 76 -6.33 -2.58 -21.69
C ASP A 76 -6.28 -2.38 -20.17
N TYR A 77 -5.50 -1.39 -19.72
CA TYR A 77 -5.47 -1.01 -18.32
C TYR A 77 -5.41 0.49 -18.09
N MET A 78 -5.77 0.90 -16.89
CA MET A 78 -5.66 2.26 -16.40
C MET A 78 -4.87 2.29 -15.09
N ILE A 79 -3.98 3.28 -14.94
CA ILE A 79 -3.31 3.60 -13.68
C ILE A 79 -3.94 4.85 -13.12
N VAL A 80 -4.40 4.81 -11.87
CA VAL A 80 -4.98 5.93 -11.16
C VAL A 80 -4.13 6.30 -9.95
N LEU A 81 -3.90 7.59 -9.75
CA LEU A 81 -3.22 8.16 -8.59
C LEU A 81 -4.24 8.97 -7.77
N TYR A 82 -4.51 8.53 -6.55
CA TYR A 82 -5.58 9.06 -5.72
C TYR A 82 -5.19 9.14 -4.24
N ASP A 83 -5.93 9.94 -3.49
CA ASP A 83 -5.81 10.01 -2.03
C ASP A 83 -6.58 8.86 -1.37
N ARG A 84 -5.86 7.96 -0.68
CA ARG A 84 -6.44 6.81 0.03
C ARG A 84 -7.38 7.18 1.17
N VAL A 85 -7.30 8.41 1.67
CA VAL A 85 -8.22 8.87 2.71
C VAL A 85 -9.61 9.13 2.12
N LYS A 86 -9.67 9.55 0.84
CA LYS A 86 -10.91 9.92 0.15
C LYS A 86 -11.49 8.80 -0.70
N HIS A 87 -10.65 7.92 -1.24
CA HIS A 87 -11.06 6.88 -2.20
C HIS A 87 -10.54 5.50 -1.83
N ASN A 88 -11.39 4.52 -2.04
CA ASN A 88 -11.02 3.11 -2.02
C ASN A 88 -10.89 2.62 -3.47
N PRO A 89 -9.83 1.86 -3.83
CA PRO A 89 -9.64 1.39 -5.19
C PRO A 89 -10.79 0.51 -5.71
N HIS A 90 -11.42 -0.28 -4.86
CA HIS A 90 -12.58 -1.08 -5.24
C HIS A 90 -13.81 -0.23 -5.61
N ASP A 91 -13.97 0.93 -4.96
CA ASP A 91 -15.09 1.83 -5.27
C ASP A 91 -14.82 2.59 -6.58
N LEU A 92 -13.55 2.88 -6.89
CA LEU A 92 -13.17 3.43 -8.20
C LEU A 92 -13.49 2.45 -9.34
N VAL A 93 -13.19 1.15 -9.16
CA VAL A 93 -13.56 0.10 -10.12
C VAL A 93 -15.08 0.03 -10.31
N LYS A 94 -15.85 -0.02 -9.21
CA LYS A 94 -17.32 -0.06 -9.27
C LYS A 94 -17.90 1.15 -10.00
N MET A 95 -17.33 2.33 -9.75
CA MET A 95 -17.76 3.55 -10.39
C MET A 95 -17.53 3.48 -11.91
N VAL A 96 -16.33 3.10 -12.35
CA VAL A 96 -16.00 2.97 -13.77
C VAL A 96 -16.94 1.94 -14.43
N ASN A 97 -17.18 0.80 -13.79
CA ASN A 97 -18.08 -0.23 -14.31
C ASN A 97 -19.53 0.27 -14.45
N ASN A 98 -20.01 1.02 -13.46
CA ASN A 98 -21.40 1.49 -13.45
C ASN A 98 -21.62 2.68 -14.40
N GLU A 99 -20.71 3.64 -14.42
CA GLU A 99 -20.87 4.88 -15.22
C GLU A 99 -20.65 4.62 -16.72
N TYR A 100 -19.78 3.66 -17.05
CA TYR A 100 -19.40 3.40 -18.45
C TYR A 100 -19.86 2.04 -18.99
N ALA A 101 -20.62 1.28 -18.19
CA ALA A 101 -21.06 -0.08 -18.50
C ALA A 101 -19.90 -0.98 -18.95
N LEU A 102 -18.76 -0.90 -18.24
CA LEU A 102 -17.55 -1.66 -18.50
C LEU A 102 -17.42 -2.83 -17.53
N GLN A 103 -16.64 -3.83 -17.94
CA GLN A 103 -16.15 -4.87 -17.05
C GLN A 103 -14.67 -4.61 -16.74
N SER A 104 -14.41 -4.04 -15.58
CA SER A 104 -13.05 -3.83 -15.11
C SER A 104 -12.82 -4.44 -13.74
N SER A 105 -11.57 -4.73 -13.43
CA SER A 105 -11.16 -5.32 -12.17
C SER A 105 -9.90 -4.63 -11.64
N LEU A 106 -9.72 -4.66 -10.32
CA LEU A 106 -8.49 -4.18 -9.72
C LEU A 106 -7.38 -5.19 -10.00
N PHE A 107 -6.26 -4.73 -10.55
CA PHE A 107 -5.09 -5.56 -10.76
C PHE A 107 -4.57 -6.12 -9.44
N GLN A 108 -4.41 -7.43 -9.39
CA GLN A 108 -3.76 -8.12 -8.27
C GLN A 108 -2.64 -8.98 -8.84
N PRO A 109 -1.36 -8.68 -8.51
CA PRO A 109 -0.24 -9.47 -8.99
C PRO A 109 -0.36 -10.92 -8.49
N SER A 110 -0.07 -11.87 -9.36
CA SER A 110 -0.01 -13.28 -8.98
C SER A 110 1.15 -13.55 -8.01
N GLU A 111 1.08 -14.66 -7.26
CA GLU A 111 2.17 -15.07 -6.37
C GLU A 111 3.50 -15.26 -7.12
N GLU A 112 3.44 -15.71 -8.38
CA GLU A 112 4.61 -15.83 -9.23
C GLU A 112 5.22 -14.48 -9.60
N GLN A 113 4.39 -13.49 -9.93
CA GLN A 113 4.82 -12.12 -10.20
C GLN A 113 5.41 -11.46 -8.95
N LEU A 114 4.79 -11.69 -7.79
CA LEU A 114 5.34 -11.22 -6.52
C LEU A 114 6.68 -11.86 -6.20
N ALA A 115 6.82 -13.17 -6.42
CA ALA A 115 8.08 -13.88 -6.22
C ALA A 115 9.17 -13.43 -7.20
N ALA A 116 8.83 -13.10 -8.44
CA ALA A 116 9.75 -12.59 -9.44
C ALA A 116 10.16 -11.13 -9.20
N SER A 117 9.26 -10.31 -8.68
CA SER A 117 9.52 -8.89 -8.41
C SER A 117 10.31 -8.62 -7.13
N CYS A 118 10.36 -9.60 -6.20
CA CYS A 118 11.15 -9.53 -4.97
C CYS A 118 12.26 -10.59 -4.95
N PRO A 119 13.30 -10.50 -5.78
CA PRO A 119 14.31 -11.54 -5.91
C PRO A 119 15.24 -11.71 -4.71
N ALA A 120 15.08 -10.93 -3.66
CA ALA A 120 16.15 -10.72 -2.69
C ALA A 120 15.99 -11.42 -1.34
N ILE A 121 14.92 -12.12 -1.04
CA ILE A 121 14.85 -12.83 0.24
C ILE A 121 15.15 -14.29 0.03
N ASN A 122 16.41 -14.66 0.23
CA ASN A 122 16.80 -16.05 0.28
C ASN A 122 16.03 -16.77 1.40
N LYS A 123 15.08 -17.63 1.01
CA LYS A 123 14.21 -18.39 1.94
C LYS A 123 15.00 -19.26 2.93
N SER A 124 16.28 -19.51 2.66
CA SER A 124 17.19 -20.22 3.57
C SER A 124 17.85 -19.29 4.58
N SER A 125 17.74 -17.97 4.42
CA SER A 125 18.37 -16.99 5.32
C SER A 125 17.77 -17.01 6.71
N LEU A 126 18.59 -16.73 7.72
CA LEU A 126 18.17 -16.60 9.12
C LEU A 126 17.08 -15.52 9.27
N THR A 127 17.18 -14.42 8.52
CA THR A 127 16.24 -13.31 8.53
C THR A 127 14.86 -13.75 8.04
N TYR A 128 14.79 -14.56 6.97
CA TYR A 128 13.52 -15.09 6.48
C TYR A 128 12.88 -16.05 7.49
N LYS A 129 13.68 -16.98 8.06
CA LYS A 129 13.19 -17.92 9.07
C LYS A 129 12.65 -17.22 10.32
N LEU A 130 13.33 -16.16 10.74
CA LEU A 130 12.89 -15.35 11.87
C LEU A 130 11.59 -14.60 11.55
N GLY A 131 11.50 -13.97 10.37
CA GLY A 131 10.30 -13.29 9.90
C GLY A 131 9.09 -14.22 9.81
N SER A 132 9.25 -15.39 9.20
CA SER A 132 8.16 -16.38 9.09
C SER A 132 7.75 -16.97 10.45
N TYR A 133 8.66 -17.03 11.41
CA TYR A 133 8.33 -17.44 12.79
C TYR A 133 7.45 -16.38 13.49
N PHE A 134 7.81 -15.11 13.36
CA PHE A 134 6.99 -14.03 13.90
C PHE A 134 5.63 -13.93 13.21
N GLU A 135 5.57 -14.05 11.89
CA GLU A 135 4.31 -14.06 11.15
C GLU A 135 3.35 -15.13 11.67
N LYS A 136 3.83 -16.36 11.91
CA LYS A 136 3.01 -17.44 12.51
C LYS A 136 2.49 -17.14 13.91
N ILE A 137 3.22 -16.36 14.71
CA ILE A 137 2.78 -15.99 16.07
C ILE A 137 1.67 -14.94 16.01
N PHE A 138 1.70 -14.03 15.03
CA PHE A 138 0.74 -12.92 14.95
C PHE A 138 -0.46 -13.17 14.04
N THR A 139 -0.44 -14.27 13.24
CA THR A 139 -1.56 -14.62 12.33
C THR A 139 -2.46 -15.76 12.89
N ASN A 140 -2.19 -16.23 14.08
CA ASN A 140 -3.01 -17.25 14.75
C ASN A 140 -3.97 -16.63 15.75
#